data_5045c2dd12798255e6d676f81f601bbd
#
_entry.id   5045c2dd12798255e6d676f81f601bbd
#
_cell.length_a   1.000
_cell.length_b   1.000
_cell.length_c   1.000
_cell.angle_alpha   90.00
_cell.angle_beta   90.00
_cell.angle_gamma   90.00
#
_symmetry.space_group_name_H-M   'P 1'
#
loop_
_entity.id
_entity.type
_entity.pdbx_description
1 polymer ?
#
loop_
_entity_poly.entity_id
_entity_poly.type
_entity_poly.pdbx_seq_one_letter_code
_entity_poly.pdbx_strand_id
1 'polypeptide(L)'
;PAIIVLIHDGERALLGRQAAWPAGRYSTIAGFVEPGESLEDAVVREVHEETGVVVDAVEYHSSQPWPFPSSLMLGFLAHAATTDIRLTDAELEEARWVTREQLAAGEIGVPFEHSISFRLIEEWYDADARRPLREEPNVNRWGSGRT
;
A
#
# COMPACT_ATOMS: atom_id res chain seq x y z
N PRO A 1 16.10 7.49 2.54
CA PRO A 1 15.29 6.31 2.36
C PRO A 1 13.82 6.56 2.66
N ALA A 2 12.96 5.75 2.09
CA ALA A 2 11.53 5.85 2.30
C ALA A 2 10.98 4.46 2.64
N ILE A 3 10.00 4.41 3.54
CA ILE A 3 9.26 3.17 3.78
C ILE A 3 8.05 3.14 2.84
N ILE A 4 7.62 1.95 2.51
CA ILE A 4 6.37 1.70 1.81
C ILE A 4 5.72 0.49 2.47
N VAL A 5 4.44 0.57 2.78
CA VAL A 5 3.81 -0.41 3.65
C VAL A 5 2.40 -0.76 3.19
N LEU A 6 2.11 -2.06 3.17
CA LEU A 6 0.75 -2.54 3.06
C LEU A 6 0.22 -2.82 4.45
N ILE A 7 -0.87 -2.16 4.81
CA ILE A 7 -1.54 -2.35 6.10
C ILE A 7 -2.75 -3.25 5.86
N HIS A 8 -2.94 -4.24 6.70
CA HIS A 8 -4.07 -5.16 6.58
C HIS A 8 -4.67 -5.51 7.95
N ASP A 9 -5.92 -5.94 7.93
CA ASP A 9 -6.60 -6.49 9.10
C ASP A 9 -6.85 -8.01 8.99
N GLY A 10 -6.14 -8.66 8.05
CA GLY A 10 -6.32 -10.06 7.68
C GLY A 10 -7.19 -10.23 6.44
N GLU A 11 -8.33 -9.58 6.40
CA GLU A 11 -9.29 -9.71 5.29
C GLU A 11 -9.25 -8.56 4.31
N ARG A 12 -8.84 -7.36 4.77
CA ARG A 12 -8.83 -6.15 3.95
C ARG A 12 -7.46 -5.49 4.00
N ALA A 13 -7.09 -4.84 2.92
CA ALA A 13 -5.89 -4.03 2.83
C ALA A 13 -6.26 -2.56 2.75
N LEU A 14 -5.48 -1.71 3.41
CA LEU A 14 -5.67 -0.26 3.38
C LEU A 14 -4.87 0.31 2.22
N LEU A 15 -5.55 0.93 1.28
CA LEU A 15 -4.93 1.57 0.13
C LEU A 15 -5.33 3.03 0.06
N GLY A 16 -4.40 3.86 -0.40
CA GLY A 16 -4.60 5.30 -0.48
C GLY A 16 -4.38 5.82 -1.89
N ARG A 17 -4.88 7.04 -2.15
CA ARG A 17 -4.65 7.72 -3.42
C ARG A 17 -4.39 9.20 -3.20
N GLN A 18 -3.57 9.76 -4.06
CA GLN A 18 -3.31 11.20 -4.10
C GLN A 18 -4.24 11.85 -5.13
N ALA A 19 -4.61 13.09 -4.86
CA ALA A 19 -5.51 13.84 -5.74
C ALA A 19 -4.99 13.99 -7.16
N ALA A 20 -3.64 14.03 -7.31
CA ALA A 20 -3.00 14.21 -8.61
C ALA A 20 -3.10 12.96 -9.51
N TRP A 21 -3.43 11.81 -8.96
CA TRP A 21 -3.50 10.59 -9.75
C TRP A 21 -4.84 10.51 -10.51
N PRO A 22 -4.86 9.85 -11.68
CA PRO A 22 -6.13 9.55 -12.34
C PRO A 22 -7.08 8.83 -11.41
N ALA A 23 -8.37 9.08 -11.58
CA ALA A 23 -9.41 8.51 -10.74
C ALA A 23 -9.32 6.98 -10.69
N GLY A 24 -9.57 6.41 -9.53
CA GLY A 24 -9.58 4.96 -9.33
C GLY A 24 -8.22 4.32 -9.11
N ARG A 25 -7.12 5.07 -9.17
CA ARG A 25 -5.78 4.54 -8.91
C ARG A 25 -5.42 4.67 -7.44
N TYR A 26 -5.00 3.55 -6.87
CA TYR A 26 -4.62 3.43 -5.46
C TYR A 26 -3.25 2.78 -5.33
N SER A 27 -2.62 2.98 -4.19
CA SER A 27 -1.32 2.39 -3.88
C SER A 27 -1.21 2.14 -2.38
N THR A 28 -0.15 1.47 -1.99
CA THR A 28 0.22 1.33 -0.58
C THR A 28 0.74 2.67 -0.05
N ILE A 29 0.83 2.79 1.27
CA ILE A 29 1.24 4.02 1.93
C ILE A 29 2.76 4.12 1.95
N ALA A 30 3.30 5.30 1.67
CA ALA A 30 4.74 5.53 1.64
C ALA A 30 5.10 6.85 2.31
N GLY A 31 6.31 6.94 2.84
CA GLY A 31 6.81 8.16 3.44
C GLY A 31 8.29 8.09 3.75
N PHE A 32 8.92 9.25 3.93
CA PHE A 32 10.35 9.33 4.21
C PHE A 32 10.66 9.01 5.66
N VAL A 33 11.79 8.32 5.87
CA VAL A 33 12.33 8.08 7.21
C VAL A 33 12.99 9.37 7.71
N GLU A 34 12.69 9.72 8.96
CA GLU A 34 13.27 10.90 9.58
C GLU A 34 14.60 10.57 10.27
N PRO A 35 15.51 11.55 10.41
CA PRO A 35 16.78 11.32 11.12
C PRO A 35 16.57 10.76 12.52
N GLY A 36 17.33 9.70 12.85
CA GLY A 36 17.25 9.08 14.16
C GLY A 36 16.10 8.11 14.36
N GLU A 37 15.28 7.92 13.34
CA GLU A 37 14.11 7.05 13.41
C GLU A 37 14.44 5.66 12.85
N SER A 38 13.97 4.59 13.50
CA SER A 38 14.07 3.26 12.92
C SER A 38 13.06 3.12 11.77
N LEU A 39 13.26 2.13 10.91
CA LEU A 39 12.33 1.88 9.81
C LEU A 39 10.95 1.50 10.34
N GLU A 40 10.91 0.67 11.39
CA GLU A 40 9.65 0.25 11.98
C GLU A 40 8.90 1.43 12.62
N ASP A 41 9.62 2.32 13.29
CA ASP A 41 9.01 3.52 13.86
C ASP A 41 8.49 4.45 12.75
N ALA A 42 9.21 4.54 11.63
CA ALA A 42 8.75 5.31 10.48
C ALA A 42 7.45 4.76 9.92
N VAL A 43 7.31 3.43 9.84
CA VAL A 43 6.07 2.79 9.40
C VAL A 43 4.92 3.18 10.34
N VAL A 44 5.09 3.01 11.64
CA VAL A 44 4.06 3.32 12.62
C VAL A 44 3.64 4.79 12.53
N ARG A 45 4.61 5.69 12.45
CA ARG A 45 4.35 7.13 12.37
C ARG A 45 3.65 7.53 11.09
N GLU A 46 4.16 7.09 9.93
CA GLU A 46 3.58 7.46 8.62
C GLU A 46 2.15 6.94 8.46
N VAL A 47 1.89 5.71 8.87
CA VAL A 47 0.54 5.15 8.80
C VAL A 47 -0.42 5.96 9.67
N HIS A 48 0.01 6.29 10.88
CA HIS A 48 -0.83 7.07 11.79
C HIS A 48 -1.06 8.50 11.29
N GLU A 49 -0.01 9.16 10.81
CA GLU A 49 -0.13 10.53 10.29
C GLU A 49 -1.03 10.61 9.06
N GLU A 50 -0.91 9.65 8.16
CA GLU A 50 -1.67 9.70 6.90
C GLU A 50 -3.09 9.15 7.00
N THR A 51 -3.33 8.17 7.86
CA THR A 51 -4.61 7.46 7.89
C THR A 51 -5.30 7.40 9.25
N GLY A 52 -4.60 7.74 10.32
CA GLY A 52 -5.12 7.60 11.68
C GLY A 52 -5.09 6.17 12.21
N VAL A 53 -4.70 5.21 11.40
CA VAL A 53 -4.68 3.80 11.80
C VAL A 53 -3.45 3.52 12.67
N VAL A 54 -3.65 2.74 13.74
CA VAL A 54 -2.58 2.25 14.60
C VAL A 54 -2.24 0.82 14.18
N VAL A 55 -0.95 0.57 13.95
CA VAL A 55 -0.46 -0.78 13.62
C VAL A 55 0.22 -1.40 14.83
N ASP A 56 0.08 -2.71 15.00
CA ASP A 56 0.62 -3.45 16.16
C ASP A 56 1.68 -4.48 15.78
N ALA A 57 1.91 -4.71 14.50
CA ALA A 57 2.95 -5.61 14.01
C ALA A 57 3.47 -5.09 12.68
N VAL A 58 4.78 -5.07 12.52
CA VAL A 58 5.45 -4.56 11.33
C VAL A 58 6.50 -5.59 10.91
N GLU A 59 6.43 -6.03 9.65
CA GLU A 59 7.32 -7.05 9.11
C GLU A 59 7.97 -6.57 7.81
N TYR A 60 9.31 -6.62 7.76
CA TYR A 60 10.05 -6.26 6.55
C TYR A 60 9.80 -7.28 5.44
N HIS A 61 9.60 -6.81 4.23
CA HIS A 61 9.38 -7.66 3.07
C HIS A 61 10.52 -7.60 2.06
N SER A 62 10.79 -6.42 1.50
CA SER A 62 11.77 -6.26 0.42
C SER A 62 12.12 -4.81 0.21
N SER A 63 13.08 -4.54 -0.68
CA SER A 63 13.45 -3.18 -1.03
C SER A 63 13.49 -2.99 -2.53
N GLN A 64 13.39 -1.73 -2.97
CA GLN A 64 13.49 -1.37 -4.38
C GLN A 64 14.15 0.01 -4.51
N PRO A 65 15.17 0.14 -5.37
CA PRO A 65 15.72 1.47 -5.66
C PRO A 65 14.68 2.36 -6.32
N TRP A 66 14.65 3.63 -5.92
CA TRP A 66 13.77 4.63 -6.49
C TRP A 66 14.63 5.83 -6.92
N PRO A 67 15.03 5.90 -8.21
CA PRO A 67 16.01 6.90 -8.67
C PRO A 67 15.43 8.27 -8.97
N PHE A 68 14.30 8.65 -8.41
CA PHE A 68 13.62 9.91 -8.70
C PHE A 68 13.43 10.74 -7.41
N PRO A 69 14.46 11.56 -6.95
CA PRO A 69 15.78 11.68 -7.58
C PRO A 69 16.76 10.57 -7.16
N SER A 70 16.74 10.13 -5.92
CA SER A 70 17.58 9.02 -5.46
C SER A 70 17.15 8.57 -4.07
N SER A 71 16.43 7.49 -4.01
CA SER A 71 15.96 6.92 -2.75
C SER A 71 16.01 5.40 -2.80
N LEU A 72 15.88 4.80 -1.64
CA LEU A 72 15.69 3.37 -1.49
C LEU A 72 14.35 3.18 -0.78
N MET A 73 13.45 2.44 -1.43
CA MET A 73 12.17 2.08 -0.85
C MET A 73 12.32 0.78 -0.05
N LEU A 74 11.87 0.78 1.19
CA LEU A 74 11.94 -0.37 2.08
C LEU A 74 10.51 -0.80 2.39
N GLY A 75 10.15 -1.99 1.93
CA GLY A 75 8.77 -2.49 1.94
C GLY A 75 8.44 -3.32 3.17
N PHE A 76 7.26 -3.07 3.72
CA PHE A 76 6.77 -3.70 4.94
C PHE A 76 5.33 -4.16 4.79
N LEU A 77 4.98 -5.18 5.54
CA LEU A 77 3.61 -5.56 5.82
C LEU A 77 3.32 -5.19 7.26
N ALA A 78 2.16 -4.61 7.53
CA ALA A 78 1.81 -4.20 8.89
C ALA A 78 0.37 -4.60 9.20
N HIS A 79 0.15 -5.06 10.43
CA HIS A 79 -1.17 -5.44 10.91
C HIS A 79 -1.83 -4.27 11.62
N ALA A 80 -3.09 -4.00 11.28
CA ALA A 80 -3.85 -2.90 11.87
C ALA A 80 -4.47 -3.31 13.19
N ALA A 81 -4.17 -2.55 14.24
CA ALA A 81 -4.82 -2.68 15.53
C ALA A 81 -6.15 -1.93 15.55
N THR A 82 -6.29 -0.89 14.73
CA THR A 82 -7.53 -0.11 14.58
C THR A 82 -7.89 -0.01 13.11
N THR A 83 -9.16 0.28 12.82
CA THR A 83 -9.64 0.34 11.43
C THR A 83 -10.29 1.67 11.06
N ASP A 84 -10.43 2.60 12.00
CA ASP A 84 -11.00 3.92 11.72
C ASP A 84 -10.00 4.77 10.94
N ILE A 85 -10.41 5.25 9.78
CA ILE A 85 -9.57 6.08 8.93
C ILE A 85 -9.87 7.56 9.21
N ARG A 86 -8.80 8.34 9.43
CA ARG A 86 -8.88 9.80 9.60
C ARG A 86 -7.78 10.42 8.75
N LEU A 87 -8.17 11.13 7.71
CA LEU A 87 -7.23 11.83 6.83
C LEU A 87 -6.97 13.22 7.41
N THR A 88 -5.97 13.32 8.27
CA THR A 88 -5.58 14.59 8.90
C THR A 88 -4.46 15.30 8.14
N ASP A 89 -3.83 14.59 7.21
CA ASP A 89 -2.74 15.07 6.39
C ASP A 89 -3.27 15.37 4.99
N ALA A 90 -2.71 16.37 4.31
CA ALA A 90 -3.14 16.76 2.97
C ALA A 90 -2.60 15.86 1.87
N GLU A 91 -1.73 14.90 2.17
CA GLU A 91 -1.09 14.06 1.16
C GLU A 91 -2.05 13.09 0.46
N LEU A 92 -3.00 12.54 1.20
CA LEU A 92 -3.97 11.61 0.64
C LEU A 92 -5.33 12.26 0.42
N GLU A 93 -5.86 12.10 -0.79
CA GLU A 93 -7.23 12.49 -1.08
C GLU A 93 -8.22 11.50 -0.46
N GLU A 94 -7.85 10.21 -0.46
CA GLU A 94 -8.70 9.14 0.01
C GLU A 94 -7.86 7.97 0.49
N ALA A 95 -8.37 7.26 1.49
CA ALA A 95 -7.86 5.94 1.89
C ALA A 95 -9.06 5.06 2.16
N ARG A 96 -8.97 3.78 1.75
CA ARG A 96 -10.08 2.85 1.93
C ARG A 96 -9.59 1.44 2.18
N TRP A 97 -10.40 0.68 2.88
CA TRP A 97 -10.20 -0.75 3.05
C TRP A 97 -10.72 -1.49 1.82
N VAL A 98 -9.91 -2.40 1.29
CA VAL A 98 -10.20 -3.13 0.05
C VAL A 98 -10.09 -4.62 0.32
N THR A 99 -11.10 -5.38 -0.09
CA THR A 99 -11.09 -6.83 0.04
C THR A 99 -10.37 -7.48 -1.15
N ARG A 100 -10.01 -8.76 -1.01
CA ARG A 100 -9.43 -9.52 -2.11
C ARG A 100 -10.39 -9.61 -3.30
N GLU A 101 -11.68 -9.77 -3.01
CA GLU A 101 -12.73 -9.83 -4.05
C GLU A 101 -12.80 -8.53 -4.84
N GLN A 102 -12.68 -7.40 -4.18
CA GLN A 102 -12.69 -6.09 -4.85
C GLN A 102 -11.47 -5.91 -5.75
N LEU A 103 -10.29 -6.37 -5.30
CA LEU A 103 -9.08 -6.36 -6.13
C LEU A 103 -9.26 -7.24 -7.37
N ALA A 104 -9.72 -8.46 -7.18
CA ALA A 104 -9.92 -9.40 -8.29
C ALA A 104 -10.96 -8.91 -9.29
N ALA A 105 -11.97 -8.19 -8.83
CA ALA A 105 -13.03 -7.64 -9.69
C ALA A 105 -12.58 -6.38 -10.45
N GLY A 106 -11.41 -5.83 -10.12
CA GLY A 106 -10.90 -4.62 -10.79
C GLY A 106 -11.60 -3.34 -10.36
N GLU A 107 -12.20 -3.32 -9.17
CA GLU A 107 -12.88 -2.11 -8.67
C GLU A 107 -11.96 -0.93 -8.46
N ILE A 108 -10.69 -1.20 -8.19
CA ILE A 108 -9.67 -0.15 -8.04
C ILE A 108 -8.48 -0.48 -8.92
N GLY A 109 -7.74 0.57 -9.33
CA GLY A 109 -6.49 0.42 -10.05
C GLY A 109 -5.32 0.27 -9.08
N VAL A 110 -4.51 -0.76 -9.26
CA VAL A 110 -3.31 -1.02 -8.45
C VAL A 110 -2.05 -0.72 -9.28
N PRO A 111 -0.90 -0.44 -8.64
CA PRO A 111 0.35 -0.17 -9.36
C PRO A 111 0.75 -1.32 -10.29
N PHE A 112 1.67 -1.05 -11.25
CA PHE A 112 2.12 -2.10 -12.15
C PHE A 112 2.88 -3.18 -11.39
N GLU A 113 2.88 -4.38 -11.96
CA GLU A 113 3.40 -5.58 -11.31
C GLU A 113 4.91 -5.56 -11.04
N HIS A 114 5.66 -4.63 -11.63
CA HIS A 114 7.10 -4.48 -11.36
C HIS A 114 7.39 -3.57 -10.17
N SER A 115 6.39 -2.89 -9.63
CA SER A 115 6.58 -1.98 -8.49
C SER A 115 6.58 -2.75 -7.18
N ILE A 116 7.34 -2.25 -6.20
CA ILE A 116 7.32 -2.82 -4.86
C ILE A 116 5.92 -2.73 -4.23
N SER A 117 5.17 -1.67 -4.54
CA SER A 117 3.79 -1.52 -4.06
C SER A 117 2.93 -2.70 -4.50
N PHE A 118 3.00 -3.08 -5.77
CA PHE A 118 2.25 -4.24 -6.26
C PHE A 118 2.70 -5.52 -5.56
N ARG A 119 4.00 -5.70 -5.36
CA ARG A 119 4.54 -6.90 -4.72
C ARG A 119 4.04 -7.05 -3.28
N LEU A 120 3.88 -5.95 -2.56
CA LEU A 120 3.31 -5.99 -1.21
C LEU A 120 1.84 -6.38 -1.26
N ILE A 121 1.09 -5.83 -2.20
CA ILE A 121 -0.32 -6.19 -2.39
C ILE A 121 -0.44 -7.67 -2.76
N GLU A 122 0.42 -8.13 -3.67
CA GLU A 122 0.46 -9.52 -4.11
C GLU A 122 0.74 -10.48 -2.95
N GLU A 123 1.71 -10.15 -2.09
CA GLU A 123 2.05 -11.00 -0.95
C GLU A 123 0.84 -11.19 -0.03
N TRP A 124 0.16 -10.11 0.29
CA TRP A 124 -1.04 -10.19 1.12
C TRP A 124 -2.17 -10.94 0.41
N TYR A 125 -2.40 -10.63 -0.87
CA TYR A 125 -3.47 -11.24 -1.65
C TYR A 125 -3.29 -12.75 -1.75
N ASP A 126 -2.09 -13.19 -2.14
CA ASP A 126 -1.79 -14.60 -2.40
C ASP A 126 -1.83 -15.44 -1.12
N ALA A 127 -1.69 -14.84 0.03
CA ALA A 127 -1.73 -15.56 1.30
C ALA A 127 -3.08 -16.23 1.57
N ASP A 128 -4.17 -15.75 0.95
CA ASP A 128 -5.51 -16.30 1.15
C ASP A 128 -6.37 -16.13 -0.10
N ALA A 129 -5.87 -16.62 -1.23
CA ALA A 129 -6.56 -16.50 -2.51
C ALA A 129 -6.58 -17.84 -3.24
N ARG A 130 -7.57 -18.03 -4.12
CA ARG A 130 -7.71 -19.26 -4.92
C ARG A 130 -6.66 -19.35 -6.02
N ARG A 131 -6.18 -18.19 -6.49
CA ARG A 131 -5.16 -18.12 -7.54
C ARG A 131 -4.30 -16.88 -7.28
N PRO A 132 -3.06 -16.86 -7.83
CA PRO A 132 -2.20 -15.70 -7.68
C PRO A 132 -2.82 -14.43 -8.25
N LEU A 133 -2.55 -13.31 -7.60
CA LEU A 133 -3.03 -12.01 -8.07
C LEU A 133 -2.62 -11.74 -9.52
N ARG A 134 -1.42 -12.15 -9.92
CA ARG A 134 -0.90 -11.97 -11.29
C ARG A 134 -1.72 -12.71 -12.34
N GLU A 135 -2.42 -13.77 -11.94
CA GLU A 135 -3.23 -14.59 -12.84
C GLU A 135 -4.71 -14.22 -12.83
N GLU A 136 -5.11 -13.29 -11.96
CA GLU A 136 -6.49 -12.81 -11.94
C GLU A 136 -6.79 -11.99 -13.19
N PRO A 137 -7.83 -12.38 -13.97
CA PRO A 137 -8.05 -11.76 -15.28
C PRO A 137 -8.59 -10.34 -15.24
N ASN A 138 -9.22 -9.93 -14.14
CA ASN A 138 -9.92 -8.65 -14.06
C ASN A 138 -9.20 -7.60 -13.21
N VAL A 139 -8.06 -7.91 -12.67
CA VAL A 139 -7.28 -6.95 -11.88
C VAL A 139 -6.90 -5.75 -12.76
N ASN A 140 -7.15 -4.56 -12.24
CA ASN A 140 -6.89 -3.31 -12.95
C ASN A 140 -5.51 -2.76 -12.54
N ARG A 141 -4.53 -2.92 -13.41
CA ARG A 141 -3.16 -2.41 -13.17
C ARG A 141 -2.98 -1.07 -13.85
N TRP A 142 -2.26 -0.17 -13.21
CA TRP A 142 -1.90 1.11 -13.84
C TRP A 142 -1.15 0.81 -15.15
N GLY A 143 -1.49 1.55 -16.20
CA GLY A 143 -0.84 1.40 -17.49
C GLY A 143 -1.30 0.21 -18.31
N SER A 144 -2.29 -0.56 -17.84
CA SER A 144 -2.80 -1.72 -18.57
C SER A 144 -3.79 -1.36 -19.70
N GLY A 145 -4.09 -0.08 -19.86
CA GLY A 145 -5.11 0.36 -20.81
C GLY A 145 -6.55 0.24 -20.34
N ARG A 146 -6.77 -0.20 -19.12
CA ARG A 146 -8.08 -0.25 -18.49
C ARG A 146 -8.36 1.05 -17.76
N THR A 147 -9.53 1.56 -17.89
CA THR A 147 -9.95 2.79 -17.24
C THR A 147 -11.10 2.53 -16.29
#